data_9c6fe537de8348e0cf22dc2902f76963
#
_entry.id   9c6fe537de8348e0cf22dc2902f76963
#
_cell.length_a   1.000
_cell.length_b   1.000
_cell.length_c   1.000
_cell.angle_alpha   90.00
_cell.angle_beta   90.00
_cell.angle_gamma   90.00
#
_symmetry.space_group_name_H-M   'P 1'
#
loop_
_entity.id
_entity.type
_entity.pdbx_description
1 polymer ?
#
loop_
_entity_poly.entity_id
_entity_poly.type
_entity_poly.pdbx_seq_one_letter_code
_entity_poly.pdbx_strand_id
1 'polypeptide(L)'
;MRAKVYFIITLIILFAFSAGCGGDRRSSKPDSGRDFKAMREKMVETQIKGRGVRDERVLSAMLKVERHRFVPKAYESQAYSDQPLPIGEGQTISQPYIVALMTELLELKGEEKVLEVGTGSGYQAAILAELAKQVYSIEIIEPLASTAKNLLFEQGYRNIQVKAGDGYLGWPEVAPFDAIIVTCAPDHIPKPLLEQLKDGGRLVVPVGAHSQELKRIVKRSGKIETTDVIPVIFVPMTGEGIKQKK
;
A
#
# COMPACT_ATOMS: atom_id res chain seq x y z
N MET A 1 71.88 15.36 63.60
CA MET A 1 71.02 14.40 62.97
C MET A 1 71.03 14.69 61.49
N ARG A 2 71.51 13.77 60.66
CA ARG A 2 71.81 14.00 59.24
C ARG A 2 70.59 13.44 58.41
N ALA A 3 69.86 14.30 57.66
CA ALA A 3 68.87 13.89 56.70
C ALA A 3 69.55 13.65 55.37
N LYS A 4 69.39 12.42 54.86
CA LYS A 4 69.84 12.03 53.52
C LYS A 4 68.78 12.41 52.48
N VAL A 5 69.21 13.22 51.53
CA VAL A 5 68.39 13.57 50.32
C VAL A 5 68.66 12.53 49.26
N TYR A 6 67.67 11.82 48.86
CA TYR A 6 67.72 10.91 47.70
C TYR A 6 67.21 11.65 46.44
N PHE A 7 68.09 11.78 45.44
CA PHE A 7 67.78 12.28 44.11
C PHE A 7 67.16 11.15 43.29
N ILE A 8 65.95 11.29 42.93
CA ILE A 8 65.24 10.35 41.98
C ILE A 8 65.34 11.02 40.62
N ILE A 9 66.10 10.41 39.70
CA ILE A 9 66.13 10.76 38.27
C ILE A 9 64.99 10.14 37.62
N THR A 10 63.98 10.93 37.22
CA THR A 10 62.83 10.49 36.46
C THR A 10 63.22 10.52 35.00
N LEU A 11 63.34 9.32 34.39
CA LEU A 11 63.53 9.12 32.96
C LEU A 11 62.23 9.34 32.24
N ILE A 12 62.06 10.46 31.51
CA ILE A 12 60.89 10.71 30.65
C ILE A 12 61.09 9.97 29.32
N ILE A 13 60.36 8.88 29.16
CA ILE A 13 60.25 8.18 27.87
C ILE A 13 59.16 8.89 27.08
N LEU A 14 59.56 9.65 26.04
CA LEU A 14 58.58 10.17 25.04
C LEU A 14 58.10 9.02 24.17
N PHE A 15 56.84 8.58 24.38
CA PHE A 15 56.12 7.77 23.44
C PHE A 15 55.50 8.69 22.40
N ALA A 16 56.03 8.67 21.18
CA ALA A 16 55.38 9.28 20.04
C ALA A 16 54.12 8.45 19.67
N PHE A 17 52.96 8.95 20.02
CA PHE A 17 51.67 8.43 19.54
C PHE A 17 51.50 8.91 18.11
N SER A 18 51.77 8.05 17.12
CA SER A 18 51.29 8.24 15.77
C SER A 18 49.77 8.03 15.77
N ALA A 19 49.03 9.12 15.71
CA ALA A 19 47.57 9.08 15.48
C ALA A 19 47.28 8.57 14.06
N GLY A 20 47.16 7.26 13.94
CA GLY A 20 46.53 6.63 12.79
C GLY A 20 45.04 6.88 12.85
N CYS A 21 44.54 7.92 12.16
CA CYS A 21 43.12 8.07 11.82
C CYS A 21 42.71 6.95 10.88
N GLY A 22 42.52 5.77 11.41
CA GLY A 22 41.75 4.70 10.79
C GLY A 22 40.26 4.97 11.02
N GLY A 23 39.68 5.88 10.24
CA GLY A 23 38.23 5.99 10.15
C GLY A 23 37.68 4.67 9.67
N ASP A 24 37.15 3.88 10.59
CA ASP A 24 36.32 2.70 10.29
C ASP A 24 35.07 3.20 9.57
N ARG A 25 35.19 3.43 8.27
CA ARG A 25 34.05 3.50 7.37
C ARG A 25 33.46 2.08 7.40
N ARG A 26 32.53 1.87 8.36
CA ARG A 26 31.57 0.79 8.18
C ARG A 26 30.89 1.07 6.85
N SER A 27 31.48 0.52 5.83
CA SER A 27 30.85 0.31 4.54
C SER A 27 29.54 -0.40 4.89
N SER A 28 28.43 0.35 4.84
CA SER A 28 27.12 -0.25 4.73
C SER A 28 27.23 -1.18 3.54
N LYS A 29 27.23 -2.50 3.79
CA LYS A 29 27.14 -3.47 2.70
C LYS A 29 26.01 -3.00 1.82
N PRO A 30 26.21 -2.85 0.49
CA PRO A 30 25.11 -2.57 -0.40
C PRO A 30 24.08 -3.66 -0.18
N ASP A 31 22.85 -3.26 -0.06
CA ASP A 31 21.67 -4.13 0.11
C ASP A 31 21.84 -5.37 -0.75
N SER A 32 21.80 -6.53 -0.12
CA SER A 32 22.10 -7.83 -0.71
C SER A 32 21.44 -7.93 -2.08
N GLY A 33 22.19 -8.08 -3.17
CA GLY A 33 21.87 -8.13 -4.59
C GLY A 33 20.54 -8.77 -5.03
N ARG A 34 19.44 -8.36 -4.41
CA ARG A 34 18.09 -8.77 -4.81
C ARG A 34 17.71 -8.01 -6.06
N ASP A 35 17.46 -8.73 -7.11
CA ASP A 35 16.92 -8.18 -8.33
C ASP A 35 15.38 -8.02 -8.17
N PHE A 36 14.96 -6.94 -7.53
CA PHE A 36 13.53 -6.62 -7.37
C PHE A 36 12.81 -6.46 -8.71
N LYS A 37 13.53 -6.11 -9.77
CA LYS A 37 12.94 -6.03 -11.10
C LYS A 37 12.58 -7.42 -11.60
N ALA A 38 13.51 -8.37 -11.57
CA ALA A 38 13.23 -9.75 -11.96
C ALA A 38 12.16 -10.41 -11.10
N MET A 39 12.14 -10.12 -9.79
CA MET A 39 11.09 -10.62 -8.88
C MET A 39 9.72 -10.05 -9.26
N ARG A 40 9.61 -8.77 -9.62
CA ARG A 40 8.38 -8.12 -10.06
C ARG A 40 7.89 -8.67 -11.39
N GLU A 41 8.78 -8.84 -12.36
CA GLU A 41 8.48 -9.45 -13.66
C GLU A 41 7.94 -10.87 -13.48
N LYS A 42 8.59 -11.68 -12.65
CA LYS A 42 8.12 -13.03 -12.32
C LYS A 42 6.75 -13.02 -11.64
N MET A 43 6.53 -12.11 -10.67
CA MET A 43 5.23 -11.93 -10.02
C MET A 43 4.13 -11.66 -11.05
N VAL A 44 4.34 -10.72 -11.97
CA VAL A 44 3.34 -10.37 -12.98
C VAL A 44 3.07 -11.54 -13.92
N GLU A 45 4.11 -12.20 -14.43
CA GLU A 45 3.95 -13.29 -15.39
C GLU A 45 3.28 -14.52 -14.77
N THR A 46 3.75 -14.96 -13.58
CA THR A 46 3.34 -16.25 -13.02
C THR A 46 2.15 -16.16 -12.07
N GLN A 47 2.05 -15.09 -11.26
CA GLN A 47 1.03 -14.98 -10.22
C GLN A 47 -0.20 -14.20 -10.69
N ILE A 48 -0.04 -13.26 -11.63
CA ILE A 48 -1.10 -12.36 -12.08
C ILE A 48 -1.63 -12.82 -13.44
N LYS A 49 -0.81 -12.73 -14.48
CA LYS A 49 -1.16 -13.15 -15.83
C LYS A 49 -1.46 -14.65 -15.92
N GLY A 50 -0.64 -15.48 -15.24
CA GLY A 50 -0.83 -16.93 -15.15
C GLY A 50 -2.18 -17.33 -14.50
N ARG A 51 -2.80 -16.45 -13.69
CA ARG A 51 -4.11 -16.67 -13.04
C ARG A 51 -5.28 -15.97 -13.74
N GLY A 52 -5.07 -15.43 -14.94
CA GLY A 52 -6.18 -14.99 -15.78
C GLY A 52 -6.41 -13.49 -15.87
N VAL A 53 -5.64 -12.63 -15.20
CA VAL A 53 -5.65 -11.18 -15.45
C VAL A 53 -5.09 -10.93 -16.85
N ARG A 54 -5.80 -10.17 -17.69
CA ARG A 54 -5.50 -9.99 -19.12
C ARG A 54 -5.38 -8.53 -19.56
N ASP A 55 -5.88 -7.56 -18.77
CA ASP A 55 -5.75 -6.15 -19.13
C ASP A 55 -4.28 -5.73 -19.12
N GLU A 56 -3.72 -5.50 -20.32
CA GLU A 56 -2.29 -5.15 -20.51
C GLU A 56 -1.92 -3.84 -19.78
N ARG A 57 -2.87 -2.94 -19.54
CA ARG A 57 -2.62 -1.71 -18.79
C ARG A 57 -2.47 -2.00 -17.30
N VAL A 58 -3.31 -2.92 -16.77
CA VAL A 58 -3.17 -3.40 -15.39
C VAL A 58 -1.84 -4.14 -15.23
N LEU A 59 -1.49 -5.05 -16.14
CA LEU A 59 -0.20 -5.75 -16.11
C LEU A 59 0.97 -4.76 -16.18
N SER A 60 0.88 -3.73 -17.01
CA SER A 60 1.90 -2.67 -17.13
C SER A 60 2.03 -1.86 -15.83
N ALA A 61 0.92 -1.48 -15.18
CA ALA A 61 0.93 -0.80 -13.90
C ALA A 61 1.58 -1.66 -12.80
N MET A 62 1.25 -2.97 -12.76
CA MET A 62 1.85 -3.92 -11.82
C MET A 62 3.35 -4.12 -12.06
N LEU A 63 3.82 -4.00 -13.30
CA LEU A 63 5.26 -4.00 -13.67
C LEU A 63 5.95 -2.70 -13.28
N LYS A 64 5.26 -1.56 -13.36
CA LYS A 64 5.83 -0.24 -13.11
C LYS A 64 5.98 0.06 -11.62
N VAL A 65 4.93 -0.20 -10.84
CA VAL A 65 4.90 0.17 -9.41
C VAL A 65 5.77 -0.77 -8.58
N GLU A 66 6.74 -0.22 -7.87
CA GLU A 66 7.71 -0.95 -7.06
C GLU A 66 7.13 -1.37 -5.69
N ARG A 67 6.42 -2.50 -5.66
CA ARG A 67 5.71 -2.98 -4.46
C ARG A 67 6.59 -3.05 -3.20
N HIS A 68 7.89 -3.37 -3.33
CA HIS A 68 8.82 -3.44 -2.20
C HIS A 68 8.98 -2.09 -1.47
N ARG A 69 8.63 -0.97 -2.09
CA ARG A 69 8.62 0.36 -1.44
C ARG A 69 7.40 0.59 -0.55
N PHE A 70 6.38 -0.24 -0.66
CA PHE A 70 5.11 -0.14 0.07
C PHE A 70 4.99 -1.15 1.21
N VAL A 71 6.06 -1.82 1.56
CA VAL A 71 6.13 -2.77 2.68
C VAL A 71 7.21 -2.34 3.69
N PRO A 72 7.05 -2.66 4.97
CA PRO A 72 8.12 -2.45 5.95
C PRO A 72 9.40 -3.20 5.56
N LYS A 73 10.57 -2.66 5.89
CA LYS A 73 11.89 -3.23 5.55
C LYS A 73 12.04 -4.72 5.93
N ALA A 74 11.42 -5.13 7.04
CA ALA A 74 11.41 -6.54 7.47
C ALA A 74 10.75 -7.50 6.49
N TYR A 75 9.82 -7.01 5.64
CA TYR A 75 9.07 -7.80 4.68
C TYR A 75 9.50 -7.55 3.22
N GLU A 76 10.47 -6.69 2.98
CA GLU A 76 10.91 -6.28 1.65
C GLU A 76 11.33 -7.48 0.77
N SER A 77 11.98 -8.49 1.35
CA SER A 77 12.35 -9.72 0.65
C SER A 77 11.16 -10.56 0.18
N GLN A 78 9.99 -10.36 0.78
CA GLN A 78 8.75 -11.08 0.48
C GLN A 78 7.78 -10.24 -0.35
N ALA A 79 8.15 -8.99 -0.69
CA ALA A 79 7.24 -8.03 -1.33
C ALA A 79 6.56 -8.55 -2.61
N TYR A 80 7.21 -9.45 -3.33
CA TYR A 80 6.72 -10.03 -4.57
C TYR A 80 6.19 -11.47 -4.44
N SER A 81 6.02 -11.96 -3.20
CA SER A 81 5.35 -13.23 -2.92
C SER A 81 3.83 -13.08 -3.06
N ASP A 82 3.14 -14.15 -3.49
CA ASP A 82 1.69 -14.15 -3.73
C ASP A 82 0.88 -14.28 -2.42
N GLN A 83 1.09 -13.32 -1.52
CA GLN A 83 0.46 -13.27 -0.21
C GLN A 83 0.28 -11.83 0.29
N PRO A 84 -0.67 -11.57 1.22
CA PRO A 84 -0.70 -10.32 1.95
C PRO A 84 0.48 -10.23 2.92
N LEU A 85 0.94 -8.99 3.23
CA LEU A 85 2.03 -8.75 4.17
C LEU A 85 1.63 -7.68 5.19
N PRO A 86 2.08 -7.77 6.44
CA PRO A 86 1.81 -6.76 7.46
C PRO A 86 2.40 -5.40 7.09
N ILE A 87 1.65 -4.32 7.37
CA ILE A 87 2.09 -2.92 7.17
C ILE A 87 2.05 -2.08 8.46
N GLY A 88 1.79 -2.69 9.60
CA GLY A 88 1.56 -2.01 10.87
C GLY A 88 0.08 -1.84 11.16
N GLU A 89 -0.25 -1.33 12.35
CA GLU A 89 -1.61 -1.02 12.80
C GLU A 89 -2.60 -2.20 12.65
N GLY A 90 -2.12 -3.45 12.67
CA GLY A 90 -2.94 -4.64 12.42
C GLY A 90 -3.44 -4.77 10.98
N GLN A 91 -2.92 -3.97 10.03
CA GLN A 91 -3.33 -3.95 8.64
C GLN A 91 -2.32 -4.67 7.73
N THR A 92 -2.75 -4.96 6.51
CA THR A 92 -1.92 -5.64 5.50
C THR A 92 -2.00 -4.95 4.15
N ILE A 93 -0.90 -5.02 3.38
CA ILE A 93 -0.95 -4.82 1.94
C ILE A 93 -1.51 -6.08 1.29
N SER A 94 -2.51 -5.95 0.43
CA SER A 94 -3.18 -7.08 -0.21
C SER A 94 -2.26 -7.91 -1.09
N GLN A 95 -2.58 -9.20 -1.27
CA GLN A 95 -1.92 -10.11 -2.21
C GLN A 95 -1.84 -9.50 -3.62
N PRO A 96 -0.70 -9.60 -4.33
CA PRO A 96 -0.54 -9.00 -5.66
C PRO A 96 -1.62 -9.38 -6.67
N TYR A 97 -1.99 -10.65 -6.71
CA TYR A 97 -3.07 -11.12 -7.60
C TYR A 97 -4.41 -10.42 -7.31
N ILE A 98 -4.76 -10.25 -6.05
CA ILE A 98 -6.03 -9.60 -5.65
C ILE A 98 -6.02 -8.12 -6.04
N VAL A 99 -4.90 -7.40 -5.85
CA VAL A 99 -4.75 -6.01 -6.31
C VAL A 99 -5.00 -5.91 -7.82
N ALA A 100 -4.37 -6.79 -8.62
CA ALA A 100 -4.52 -6.79 -10.06
C ALA A 100 -5.94 -7.14 -10.51
N LEU A 101 -6.54 -8.21 -9.94
CA LEU A 101 -7.89 -8.64 -10.26
C LEU A 101 -8.93 -7.54 -9.94
N MET A 102 -8.86 -6.96 -8.75
CA MET A 102 -9.80 -5.90 -8.37
C MET A 102 -9.66 -4.67 -9.28
N THR A 103 -8.43 -4.35 -9.68
CA THR A 103 -8.17 -3.24 -10.60
C THR A 103 -8.72 -3.53 -12.01
N GLU A 104 -8.53 -4.75 -12.54
CA GLU A 104 -9.08 -5.17 -13.84
C GLU A 104 -10.61 -5.08 -13.87
N LEU A 105 -11.27 -5.49 -12.78
CA LEU A 105 -12.74 -5.45 -12.66
C LEU A 105 -13.33 -4.02 -12.71
N LEU A 106 -12.53 -3.00 -12.46
CA LEU A 106 -12.94 -1.60 -12.62
C LEU A 106 -12.98 -1.15 -14.09
N GLU A 107 -12.31 -1.87 -15.01
CA GLU A 107 -12.27 -1.57 -16.47
C GLU A 107 -11.92 -0.09 -16.76
N LEU A 108 -10.89 0.44 -16.08
CA LEU A 108 -10.47 1.84 -16.24
C LEU A 108 -9.95 2.12 -17.65
N LYS A 109 -10.16 3.33 -18.17
CA LYS A 109 -9.75 3.76 -19.52
C LYS A 109 -8.75 4.93 -19.52
N GLY A 110 -8.46 5.52 -18.34
CA GLY A 110 -7.50 6.60 -18.16
C GLY A 110 -8.12 7.96 -17.79
N GLU A 111 -9.41 8.13 -17.97
CA GLU A 111 -10.11 9.40 -17.71
C GLU A 111 -10.93 9.41 -16.42
N GLU A 112 -10.92 8.29 -15.70
CA GLU A 112 -11.79 8.09 -14.55
C GLU A 112 -11.32 8.86 -13.32
N LYS A 113 -12.31 9.29 -12.53
CA LYS A 113 -12.19 9.69 -11.14
C LYS A 113 -12.53 8.49 -10.26
N VAL A 114 -11.53 8.01 -9.53
CA VAL A 114 -11.62 6.78 -8.73
C VAL A 114 -11.61 7.11 -7.26
N LEU A 115 -12.48 6.46 -6.49
CA LEU A 115 -12.41 6.42 -5.02
C LEU A 115 -11.84 5.07 -4.58
N GLU A 116 -10.82 5.11 -3.72
CA GLU A 116 -10.33 3.97 -2.95
C GLU A 116 -10.74 4.14 -1.48
N VAL A 117 -11.25 3.06 -0.88
CA VAL A 117 -11.55 2.97 0.55
C VAL A 117 -10.63 1.94 1.19
N GLY A 118 -9.73 2.41 2.06
CA GLY A 118 -8.65 1.63 2.68
C GLY A 118 -7.31 1.86 1.99
N THR A 119 -6.69 3.03 2.19
CA THR A 119 -5.39 3.38 1.60
C THR A 119 -4.29 2.41 2.01
N GLY A 120 -4.27 2.02 3.30
CA GLY A 120 -3.25 1.16 3.88
C GLY A 120 -1.82 1.66 3.59
N SER A 121 -1.05 0.86 2.85
CA SER A 121 0.31 1.23 2.43
C SER A 121 0.37 2.26 1.29
N GLY A 122 -0.74 2.49 0.58
CA GLY A 122 -0.80 3.29 -0.64
C GLY A 122 -0.50 2.52 -1.94
N TYR A 123 -0.23 1.22 -1.88
CA TYR A 123 0.13 0.43 -3.07
C TYR A 123 -1.01 0.35 -4.09
N GLN A 124 -2.23 0.06 -3.64
CA GLN A 124 -3.40 0.03 -4.53
C GLN A 124 -3.67 1.42 -5.12
N ALA A 125 -3.55 2.49 -4.33
CA ALA A 125 -3.65 3.87 -4.81
C ALA A 125 -2.63 4.16 -5.92
N ALA A 126 -1.37 3.71 -5.75
CA ALA A 126 -0.33 3.87 -6.77
C ALA A 126 -0.66 3.13 -8.07
N ILE A 127 -1.17 1.89 -7.99
CA ILE A 127 -1.63 1.13 -9.16
C ILE A 127 -2.78 1.85 -9.87
N LEU A 128 -3.77 2.35 -9.13
CA LEU A 128 -4.89 3.11 -9.70
C LEU A 128 -4.42 4.39 -10.38
N ALA A 129 -3.43 5.08 -9.83
CA ALA A 129 -2.90 6.33 -10.37
C ALA A 129 -2.21 6.17 -11.74
N GLU A 130 -1.72 4.97 -12.05
CA GLU A 130 -1.18 4.65 -13.38
C GLU A 130 -2.27 4.44 -14.44
N LEU A 131 -3.54 4.29 -14.02
CA LEU A 131 -4.65 3.86 -14.86
C LEU A 131 -5.81 4.85 -14.90
N ALA A 132 -5.85 5.80 -13.97
CA ALA A 132 -6.94 6.75 -13.81
C ALA A 132 -6.44 8.20 -13.88
N LYS A 133 -7.32 9.12 -14.23
CA LYS A 133 -7.03 10.55 -14.25
C LYS A 133 -6.79 11.11 -12.85
N GLN A 134 -7.62 10.71 -11.89
CA GLN A 134 -7.58 11.18 -10.51
C GLN A 134 -8.00 10.09 -9.54
N VAL A 135 -7.23 9.91 -8.48
CA VAL A 135 -7.50 8.97 -7.39
C VAL A 135 -7.75 9.74 -6.10
N TYR A 136 -8.83 9.41 -5.42
CA TYR A 136 -9.16 9.83 -4.06
C TYR A 136 -9.11 8.59 -3.17
N SER A 137 -8.34 8.64 -2.09
CA SER A 137 -8.15 7.49 -1.20
C SER A 137 -8.44 7.87 0.25
N ILE A 138 -9.25 7.07 0.94
CA ILE A 138 -9.64 7.30 2.33
C ILE A 138 -9.07 6.19 3.20
N GLU A 139 -8.46 6.61 4.31
CA GLU A 139 -7.94 5.72 5.34
C GLU A 139 -8.45 6.16 6.73
N ILE A 140 -9.01 5.21 7.48
CA ILE A 140 -9.55 5.52 8.82
C ILE A 140 -8.44 5.60 9.87
N ILE A 141 -7.31 4.94 9.63
CA ILE A 141 -6.16 4.91 10.54
C ILE A 141 -5.22 6.06 10.15
N GLU A 142 -5.29 7.16 10.90
CA GLU A 142 -4.57 8.40 10.58
C GLU A 142 -3.04 8.22 10.38
N PRO A 143 -2.31 7.44 11.21
CA PRO A 143 -0.89 7.15 10.95
C PRO A 143 -0.63 6.50 9.58
N LEU A 144 -1.48 5.58 9.14
CA LEU A 144 -1.36 4.97 7.80
C LEU A 144 -1.68 5.98 6.70
N ALA A 145 -2.75 6.77 6.85
CA ALA A 145 -3.10 7.83 5.90
C ALA A 145 -1.94 8.81 5.68
N SER A 146 -1.33 9.27 6.77
CA SER A 146 -0.19 10.20 6.75
C SER A 146 1.04 9.58 6.10
N THR A 147 1.37 8.35 6.47
CA THR A 147 2.52 7.61 5.92
C THR A 147 2.36 7.37 4.42
N ALA A 148 1.18 6.86 4.00
CA ALA A 148 0.89 6.60 2.60
C ALA A 148 0.89 7.88 1.75
N LYS A 149 0.31 8.97 2.26
CA LYS A 149 0.33 10.28 1.58
C LYS A 149 1.74 10.76 1.29
N ASN A 150 2.63 10.70 2.29
CA ASN A 150 4.02 11.12 2.14
C ASN A 150 4.77 10.22 1.15
N LEU A 151 4.65 8.90 1.30
CA LEU A 151 5.28 7.93 0.40
C LEU A 151 4.84 8.13 -1.06
N LEU A 152 3.53 8.26 -1.31
CA LEU A 152 3.00 8.49 -2.65
C LEU A 152 3.54 9.79 -3.25
N PHE A 153 3.62 10.86 -2.46
CA PHE A 153 4.22 12.12 -2.89
C PHE A 153 5.70 11.97 -3.24
N GLU A 154 6.49 11.27 -2.41
CA GLU A 154 7.91 10.97 -2.63
C GLU A 154 8.12 10.09 -3.88
N GLN A 155 7.19 9.15 -4.16
CA GLN A 155 7.20 8.34 -5.37
C GLN A 155 6.78 9.11 -6.64
N GLY A 156 6.43 10.39 -6.53
CA GLY A 156 6.11 11.26 -7.66
C GLY A 156 4.64 11.28 -8.07
N TYR A 157 3.73 10.61 -7.36
CA TYR A 157 2.30 10.66 -7.68
C TYR A 157 1.72 12.04 -7.34
N ARG A 158 1.08 12.67 -8.31
CA ARG A 158 0.46 14.00 -8.18
C ARG A 158 -1.05 13.96 -8.42
N ASN A 159 -1.56 12.85 -8.94
CA ASN A 159 -2.97 12.60 -9.20
C ASN A 159 -3.64 11.73 -8.11
N ILE A 160 -3.07 11.69 -6.90
CA ILE A 160 -3.64 11.02 -5.73
C ILE A 160 -3.90 12.04 -4.63
N GLN A 161 -5.09 12.01 -4.05
CA GLN A 161 -5.42 12.72 -2.82
C GLN A 161 -5.76 11.72 -1.73
N VAL A 162 -5.05 11.77 -0.60
CA VAL A 162 -5.30 10.91 0.56
C VAL A 162 -5.94 11.73 1.68
N LYS A 163 -7.03 11.21 2.25
CA LYS A 163 -7.78 11.79 3.37
C LYS A 163 -7.86 10.78 4.52
N ALA A 164 -7.58 11.22 5.74
CA ALA A 164 -7.95 10.48 6.93
C ALA A 164 -9.46 10.63 7.18
N GLY A 165 -10.17 9.51 7.37
CA GLY A 165 -11.61 9.56 7.59
C GLY A 165 -12.32 8.21 7.49
N ASP A 166 -13.62 8.18 7.77
CA ASP A 166 -14.45 6.99 7.67
C ASP A 166 -14.82 6.68 6.22
N GLY A 167 -14.19 5.63 5.67
CA GLY A 167 -14.43 5.19 4.31
C GLY A 167 -15.82 4.64 4.03
N TYR A 168 -16.58 4.23 5.06
CA TYR A 168 -17.99 3.84 4.90
C TYR A 168 -18.85 4.96 4.33
N LEU A 169 -18.54 6.21 4.71
CA LEU A 169 -19.23 7.41 4.26
C LEU A 169 -18.81 7.86 2.86
N GLY A 170 -17.71 7.33 2.33
CA GLY A 170 -17.14 7.78 1.07
C GLY A 170 -16.56 9.20 1.14
N TRP A 171 -16.58 9.90 0.02
CA TRP A 171 -16.07 11.27 -0.10
C TRP A 171 -17.07 12.18 -0.87
N PRO A 172 -18.16 12.61 -0.20
CA PRO A 172 -19.25 13.35 -0.85
C PRO A 172 -18.81 14.63 -1.55
N GLU A 173 -17.82 15.35 -0.98
CA GLU A 173 -17.36 16.66 -1.47
C GLU A 173 -16.76 16.61 -2.87
N VAL A 174 -16.32 15.42 -3.28
CA VAL A 174 -15.72 15.21 -4.61
C VAL A 174 -16.47 14.16 -5.46
N ALA A 175 -17.59 13.65 -4.97
CA ALA A 175 -18.46 12.77 -5.76
C ALA A 175 -19.07 13.52 -6.97
N PRO A 176 -19.61 12.81 -8.00
CA PRO A 176 -19.64 11.36 -8.15
C PRO A 176 -18.32 10.77 -8.68
N PHE A 177 -18.14 9.44 -8.52
CA PHE A 177 -16.98 8.68 -8.97
C PHE A 177 -17.33 7.77 -10.15
N ASP A 178 -16.44 7.66 -11.14
CA ASP A 178 -16.57 6.73 -12.25
C ASP A 178 -16.29 5.28 -11.81
N ALA A 179 -15.41 5.11 -10.81
CA ALA A 179 -15.12 3.82 -10.22
C ALA A 179 -14.86 3.95 -8.71
N ILE A 180 -15.21 2.90 -7.95
CA ILE A 180 -14.94 2.79 -6.52
C ILE A 180 -14.31 1.42 -6.24
N ILE A 181 -13.26 1.39 -5.44
CA ILE A 181 -12.64 0.16 -4.95
C ILE A 181 -12.58 0.17 -3.42
N VAL A 182 -12.97 -0.94 -2.80
CA VAL A 182 -12.93 -1.09 -1.35
C VAL A 182 -11.96 -2.21 -0.99
N THR A 183 -10.92 -1.89 -0.22
CA THR A 183 -9.82 -2.81 0.10
C THR A 183 -9.90 -3.36 1.54
N CYS A 184 -11.05 -3.26 2.15
CA CYS A 184 -11.45 -3.88 3.42
C CYS A 184 -12.86 -4.44 3.28
N ALA A 185 -13.25 -5.39 4.14
CA ALA A 185 -14.54 -6.08 4.01
C ALA A 185 -15.62 -5.49 4.93
N PRO A 186 -16.61 -4.75 4.39
CA PRO A 186 -17.85 -4.49 5.09
C PRO A 186 -18.73 -5.74 5.16
N ASP A 187 -19.62 -5.84 6.14
CA ASP A 187 -20.60 -6.91 6.25
C ASP A 187 -21.74 -6.81 5.20
N HIS A 188 -21.91 -5.62 4.63
CA HIS A 188 -22.86 -5.30 3.56
C HIS A 188 -22.31 -4.17 2.68
N ILE A 189 -22.85 -3.97 1.50
CA ILE A 189 -22.43 -2.91 0.58
C ILE A 189 -22.83 -1.54 1.17
N PRO A 190 -21.89 -0.62 1.45
CA PRO A 190 -22.22 0.69 1.99
C PRO A 190 -23.09 1.51 1.04
N LYS A 191 -24.28 1.89 1.49
CA LYS A 191 -25.22 2.70 0.69
C LYS A 191 -24.61 4.04 0.23
N PRO A 192 -23.85 4.78 1.07
CA PRO A 192 -23.20 6.02 0.64
C PRO A 192 -22.28 5.85 -0.58
N LEU A 193 -21.60 4.69 -0.71
CA LEU A 193 -20.74 4.43 -1.87
C LEU A 193 -21.54 4.19 -3.16
N LEU A 194 -22.70 3.52 -3.06
CA LEU A 194 -23.61 3.36 -4.21
C LEU A 194 -24.23 4.70 -4.66
N GLU A 195 -24.54 5.58 -3.71
CA GLU A 195 -25.06 6.92 -3.99
C GLU A 195 -24.01 7.78 -4.70
N GLN A 196 -22.73 7.69 -4.29
CA GLN A 196 -21.62 8.41 -4.88
C GLN A 196 -21.09 7.79 -6.18
N LEU A 197 -21.52 6.58 -6.54
CA LEU A 197 -21.18 5.96 -7.80
C LEU A 197 -21.97 6.59 -8.94
N LYS A 198 -21.29 7.01 -9.99
CA LYS A 198 -21.87 7.58 -11.20
C LYS A 198 -22.69 6.52 -11.93
N ASP A 199 -23.70 6.94 -12.71
CA ASP A 199 -24.36 6.03 -13.65
C ASP A 199 -23.36 5.56 -14.71
N GLY A 200 -23.33 4.25 -15.00
CA GLY A 200 -22.28 3.59 -15.78
C GLY A 200 -21.03 3.24 -14.97
N GLY A 201 -20.94 3.69 -13.70
CA GLY A 201 -19.80 3.44 -12.84
C GLY A 201 -19.72 2.02 -12.29
N ARG A 202 -18.53 1.66 -11.76
CA ARG A 202 -18.23 0.32 -11.22
C ARG A 202 -17.74 0.42 -9.79
N LEU A 203 -18.23 -0.48 -8.93
CA LEU A 203 -17.73 -0.65 -7.57
C LEU A 203 -17.25 -2.09 -7.40
N VAL A 204 -16.02 -2.25 -6.90
CA VAL A 204 -15.43 -3.56 -6.54
C VAL A 204 -15.21 -3.59 -5.04
N VAL A 205 -15.81 -4.56 -4.36
CA VAL A 205 -15.83 -4.62 -2.89
C VAL A 205 -15.90 -6.06 -2.39
N PRO A 206 -15.07 -6.47 -1.41
CA PRO A 206 -15.27 -7.72 -0.68
C PRO A 206 -16.42 -7.52 0.32
N VAL A 207 -17.37 -8.44 0.38
CA VAL A 207 -18.54 -8.31 1.28
C VAL A 207 -18.68 -9.56 2.12
N GLY A 208 -18.85 -9.42 3.41
CA GLY A 208 -19.16 -10.49 4.35
C GLY A 208 -18.39 -10.39 5.67
N ALA A 209 -19.01 -10.87 6.77
CA ALA A 209 -18.41 -10.87 8.10
C ALA A 209 -17.55 -12.12 8.38
N HIS A 210 -18.02 -13.32 8.00
CA HIS A 210 -17.34 -14.59 8.26
C HIS A 210 -16.85 -15.25 6.97
N SER A 211 -17.67 -15.29 5.95
CA SER A 211 -17.29 -15.64 4.58
C SER A 211 -17.42 -14.39 3.72
N GLN A 212 -16.35 -14.06 3.00
CA GLN A 212 -16.31 -12.87 2.18
C GLN A 212 -16.28 -13.25 0.70
N GLU A 213 -17.11 -12.56 -0.08
CA GLU A 213 -17.15 -12.71 -1.52
C GLU A 213 -16.75 -11.39 -2.17
N LEU A 214 -15.81 -11.42 -3.10
CA LEU A 214 -15.49 -10.27 -3.93
C LEU A 214 -16.64 -10.02 -4.90
N LYS A 215 -17.24 -8.84 -4.81
CA LYS A 215 -18.37 -8.44 -5.67
C LYS A 215 -17.95 -7.34 -6.63
N ARG A 216 -18.40 -7.49 -7.88
CA ARG A 216 -18.40 -6.41 -8.86
C ARG A 216 -19.80 -5.87 -9.02
N ILE A 217 -19.94 -4.59 -8.90
CA ILE A 217 -21.21 -3.86 -9.00
C ILE A 217 -21.11 -2.87 -10.14
N VAL A 218 -22.14 -2.81 -10.96
CA VAL A 218 -22.30 -1.82 -12.03
C VAL A 218 -23.62 -1.09 -11.82
N LYS A 219 -23.58 0.25 -11.85
CA LYS A 219 -24.77 1.08 -11.81
C LYS A 219 -25.18 1.43 -13.23
N ARG A 220 -26.39 1.07 -13.63
CA ARG A 220 -26.93 1.35 -14.98
C ARG A 220 -28.36 1.89 -14.89
N SER A 221 -28.56 3.10 -15.38
CA SER A 221 -29.88 3.78 -15.34
C SER A 221 -30.49 3.74 -13.94
N GLY A 222 -29.67 4.02 -12.93
CA GLY A 222 -30.03 4.01 -11.51
C GLY A 222 -30.19 2.61 -10.88
N LYS A 223 -30.15 1.52 -11.66
CA LYS A 223 -30.22 0.15 -11.16
C LYS A 223 -28.81 -0.38 -10.81
N ILE A 224 -28.78 -1.24 -9.82
CA ILE A 224 -27.55 -1.90 -9.33
C ILE A 224 -27.54 -3.35 -9.81
N GLU A 225 -26.54 -3.68 -10.63
CA GLU A 225 -26.25 -5.04 -11.06
C GLU A 225 -25.04 -5.55 -10.26
N THR A 226 -25.17 -6.70 -9.60
CA THR A 226 -24.11 -7.29 -8.76
C THR A 226 -23.71 -8.65 -9.32
N THR A 227 -22.41 -8.89 -9.41
CA THR A 227 -21.82 -10.18 -9.81
C THR A 227 -20.86 -10.63 -8.72
N ASP A 228 -20.99 -11.87 -8.27
CA ASP A 228 -20.01 -12.52 -7.39
C ASP A 228 -18.85 -13.02 -8.24
N VAL A 229 -17.61 -12.78 -7.75
CA VAL A 229 -16.38 -13.02 -8.52
C VAL A 229 -15.61 -14.21 -7.96
N ILE A 230 -15.10 -14.11 -6.74
CA ILE A 230 -14.35 -15.16 -6.05
C ILE A 230 -14.46 -14.99 -4.53
N PRO A 231 -14.36 -16.07 -3.75
CA PRO A 231 -14.16 -16.00 -2.31
C PRO A 231 -12.83 -15.31 -1.98
N VAL A 232 -12.82 -14.48 -0.94
CA VAL A 232 -11.63 -13.70 -0.50
C VAL A 232 -11.57 -13.60 1.02
N ILE A 233 -10.42 -13.12 1.52
CA ILE A 233 -10.25 -12.78 2.95
C ILE A 233 -9.57 -11.42 3.02
N PHE A 234 -10.29 -10.43 3.55
CA PHE A 234 -9.82 -9.08 3.82
C PHE A 234 -9.95 -8.75 5.32
N VAL A 235 -9.18 -7.75 5.75
CA VAL A 235 -9.41 -7.11 7.05
C VAL A 235 -10.82 -6.52 7.10
N PRO A 236 -11.52 -6.58 8.24
CA PRO A 236 -12.87 -6.01 8.35
C PRO A 236 -12.84 -4.49 8.10
N MET A 237 -13.86 -3.98 7.44
CA MET A 237 -14.11 -2.54 7.42
C MET A 237 -14.46 -2.09 8.83
N THR A 238 -13.89 -0.99 9.25
CA THR A 238 -14.18 -0.32 10.52
C THR A 238 -14.78 1.05 10.26
N GLY A 239 -15.44 1.64 11.24
CA GLY A 239 -16.07 2.96 11.11
C GLY A 239 -17.44 3.04 11.77
N GLU A 240 -18.03 4.22 11.78
CA GLU A 240 -19.31 4.47 12.47
C GLU A 240 -20.50 3.81 11.76
N GLY A 241 -20.46 3.73 10.43
CA GLY A 241 -21.53 3.13 9.65
C GLY A 241 -21.75 1.64 9.95
N ILE A 242 -20.72 0.93 10.45
CA ILE A 242 -20.84 -0.47 10.86
C ILE A 242 -21.41 -0.61 12.27
N LYS A 243 -21.21 0.39 13.14
CA LYS A 243 -21.74 0.41 14.52
C LYS A 243 -23.26 0.59 14.59
N GLN A 244 -23.93 1.05 13.54
CA GLN A 244 -25.36 1.34 13.53
C GLN A 244 -26.28 0.10 13.42
N LYS A 245 -25.70 -1.11 13.40
CA LYS A 245 -26.44 -2.39 13.34
C LYS A 245 -26.54 -3.10 14.70
N LYS A 246 -26.62 -2.37 15.81
CA LYS A 246 -26.98 -2.98 17.13
C LYS A 246 -28.41 -2.70 17.48
#